data_6a83dfafab85c6322984082c3b447bb4
#
_entry.id   6a83dfafab85c6322984082c3b447bb4
#
_cell.length_a   1.000
_cell.length_b   1.000
_cell.length_c   1.000
_cell.angle_alpha   90.00
_cell.angle_beta   90.00
_cell.angle_gamma   90.00
#
_symmetry.space_group_name_H-M   'P 1'
#
loop_
_entity.id
_entity.type
_entity.pdbx_description
1 polymer ?
#
loop_
_entity_poly.entity_id
_entity_poly.type
_entity_poly.pdbx_seq_one_letter_code
_entity_poly.pdbx_strand_id
1 'polypeptide(L)'
;MFEKIIQLPEKHFLGYGIMMPWENNLEIQFNLWEKAVSSQKIEKLKQLCGSDNVVGIFCYRCDKEKRTFSYHIACENKKNALSTEFEDLKINAGTFAIFKNVCSDFSDRFKSYNELCAEVWKQWLPSSEHISLIELETFGCVEGYASLEIYTPDNPTVVPYQLEILLPIRKK
;
A
#
# COMPACT_ATOMS: atom_id res chain seq x y z
N MET A 1 1.69 -7.81 13.11
CA MET A 1 0.96 -9.05 13.53
C MET A 1 -0.40 -9.10 12.87
N PHE A 2 -0.86 -10.32 12.51
CA PHE A 2 -2.22 -10.53 11.98
C PHE A 2 -3.27 -10.06 12.98
N GLU A 3 -4.26 -9.29 12.51
CA GLU A 3 -5.33 -8.76 13.32
C GLU A 3 -6.67 -9.44 13.03
N LYS A 4 -7.11 -9.35 11.78
CA LYS A 4 -8.45 -9.85 11.37
C LYS A 4 -8.60 -9.89 9.86
N ILE A 5 -9.68 -10.53 9.43
CA ILE A 5 -10.17 -10.49 8.03
C ILE A 5 -11.40 -9.60 7.97
N ILE A 6 -11.49 -8.76 6.95
CA ILE A 6 -12.60 -7.84 6.73
C ILE A 6 -13.13 -7.93 5.30
N GLN A 7 -14.36 -7.47 5.10
CA GLN A 7 -14.89 -7.13 3.78
C GLN A 7 -14.68 -5.62 3.56
N LEU A 8 -13.98 -5.27 2.51
CA LEU A 8 -13.76 -3.89 2.11
C LEU A 8 -14.69 -3.57 0.93
N PRO A 9 -15.47 -2.48 0.99
CA PRO A 9 -16.22 -2.01 -0.16
C PRO A 9 -15.28 -1.50 -1.25
N GLU A 10 -15.78 -1.32 -2.47
CA GLU A 10 -15.06 -0.65 -3.53
C GLU A 10 -14.59 0.74 -3.08
N LYS A 11 -13.37 1.07 -3.40
CA LYS A 11 -12.71 2.33 -3.02
C LYS A 11 -12.14 3.03 -4.25
N HIS A 12 -12.30 4.33 -4.30
CA HIS A 12 -11.69 5.21 -5.28
C HIS A 12 -10.65 6.11 -4.64
N PHE A 13 -9.52 6.25 -5.30
CA PHE A 13 -8.40 7.07 -4.84
C PHE A 13 -7.91 7.97 -5.98
N LEU A 14 -7.40 9.13 -5.64
CA LEU A 14 -6.49 9.88 -6.51
C LEU A 14 -5.07 9.72 -5.97
N GLY A 15 -4.11 9.50 -6.86
CA GLY A 15 -2.73 9.31 -6.44
C GLY A 15 -1.73 9.45 -7.56
N TYR A 16 -0.49 9.23 -7.23
CA TYR A 16 0.60 9.14 -8.19
C TYR A 16 1.58 8.07 -7.74
N GLY A 17 2.27 7.48 -8.67
CA GLY A 17 3.15 6.37 -8.35
C GLY A 17 4.25 6.18 -9.36
N ILE A 18 5.02 5.14 -9.11
CA ILE A 18 6.15 4.71 -9.91
C ILE A 18 6.13 3.19 -10.09
N MET A 19 6.75 2.69 -11.15
CA MET A 19 7.09 1.29 -11.27
C MET A 19 8.43 1.05 -10.58
N MET A 20 8.48 0.07 -9.68
CA MET A 20 9.66 -0.25 -8.87
C MET A 20 10.19 -1.64 -9.22
N PRO A 21 11.52 -1.85 -9.26
CA PRO A 21 12.09 -3.19 -9.30
C PRO A 21 11.88 -3.89 -7.95
N TRP A 22 12.02 -5.21 -7.94
CA TRP A 22 11.99 -5.97 -6.69
C TRP A 22 13.15 -5.63 -5.75
N GLU A 23 14.33 -5.42 -6.32
CA GLU A 23 15.53 -5.06 -5.57
C GLU A 23 15.48 -3.59 -5.13
N ASN A 24 15.87 -3.32 -3.88
CA ASN A 24 15.90 -1.97 -3.27
C ASN A 24 14.55 -1.24 -3.26
N ASN A 25 13.45 -1.96 -3.36
CA ASN A 25 12.12 -1.37 -3.45
C ASN A 25 11.75 -0.53 -2.21
N LEU A 26 12.18 -0.93 -1.00
CA LEU A 26 11.87 -0.19 0.22
C LEU A 26 12.55 1.19 0.25
N GLU A 27 13.80 1.29 -0.18
CA GLU A 27 14.48 2.58 -0.26
C GLU A 27 13.76 3.51 -1.25
N ILE A 28 13.38 2.99 -2.41
CA ILE A 28 12.63 3.73 -3.43
C ILE A 28 11.28 4.17 -2.88
N GLN A 29 10.56 3.27 -2.19
CA GLN A 29 9.25 3.55 -1.58
C GLN A 29 9.35 4.66 -0.53
N PHE A 30 10.28 4.57 0.42
CA PHE A 30 10.44 5.59 1.46
C PHE A 30 10.89 6.93 0.88
N ASN A 31 11.78 6.93 -0.12
CA ASN A 31 12.17 8.14 -0.84
C ASN A 31 10.99 8.80 -1.56
N LEU A 32 10.04 8.02 -2.09
CA LEU A 32 8.82 8.55 -2.68
C LEU A 32 7.97 9.29 -1.63
N TRP A 33 7.83 8.71 -0.42
CA TRP A 33 7.13 9.35 0.69
C TRP A 33 7.81 10.65 1.14
N GLU A 34 9.13 10.66 1.31
CA GLU A 34 9.89 11.85 1.69
C GLU A 34 9.70 12.99 0.66
N LYS A 35 9.73 12.65 -0.63
CA LYS A 35 9.45 13.61 -1.70
C LYS A 35 8.00 14.09 -1.68
N ALA A 36 7.05 13.22 -1.39
CA ALA A 36 5.63 13.57 -1.30
C ALA A 36 5.36 14.59 -0.21
N VAL A 37 5.97 14.39 0.96
CA VAL A 37 5.87 15.30 2.11
C VAL A 37 6.55 16.64 1.78
N SER A 38 7.82 16.62 1.37
CA SER A 38 8.61 17.83 1.11
C SER A 38 8.06 18.70 -0.03
N SER A 39 7.42 18.09 -1.02
CA SER A 39 6.79 18.81 -2.14
C SER A 39 5.32 19.20 -1.90
N GLN A 40 4.79 18.97 -0.71
CA GLN A 40 3.39 19.22 -0.32
C GLN A 40 2.34 18.49 -1.19
N LYS A 41 2.72 17.43 -1.88
CA LYS A 41 1.79 16.64 -2.70
C LYS A 41 0.73 15.93 -1.88
N ILE A 42 1.06 15.51 -0.66
CA ILE A 42 0.10 14.90 0.26
C ILE A 42 -1.00 15.89 0.62
N GLU A 43 -0.65 17.11 1.00
CA GLU A 43 -1.62 18.16 1.35
C GLU A 43 -2.51 18.52 0.16
N LYS A 44 -1.92 18.59 -1.04
CA LYS A 44 -2.67 18.81 -2.27
C LYS A 44 -3.67 17.70 -2.55
N LEU A 45 -3.28 16.43 -2.38
CA LEU A 45 -4.16 15.28 -2.51
C LEU A 45 -5.32 15.34 -1.50
N LYS A 46 -5.03 15.60 -0.22
CA LYS A 46 -6.05 15.72 0.83
C LYS A 46 -7.09 16.79 0.50
N GLN A 47 -6.65 17.96 0.10
CA GLN A 47 -7.54 19.07 -0.28
C GLN A 47 -8.43 18.71 -1.48
N LEU A 48 -7.84 18.12 -2.51
CA LEU A 48 -8.54 17.72 -3.73
C LEU A 48 -9.56 16.62 -3.46
N CYS A 49 -9.18 15.59 -2.73
CA CYS A 49 -10.02 14.43 -2.40
C CYS A 49 -11.06 14.71 -1.31
N GLY A 50 -10.85 15.73 -0.49
CA GLY A 50 -11.70 16.00 0.68
C GLY A 50 -11.64 14.91 1.74
N SER A 51 -10.46 14.35 1.93
CA SER A 51 -10.20 13.23 2.84
C SER A 51 -8.79 13.34 3.41
N ASP A 52 -8.61 12.88 4.65
CA ASP A 52 -7.31 12.71 5.29
C ASP A 52 -6.78 11.27 5.16
N ASN A 53 -7.53 10.38 4.51
CA ASN A 53 -7.14 8.98 4.33
C ASN A 53 -6.11 8.84 3.21
N VAL A 54 -4.84 9.05 3.55
CA VAL A 54 -3.69 8.83 2.64
C VAL A 54 -3.16 7.43 2.85
N VAL A 55 -2.89 6.73 1.75
CA VAL A 55 -2.44 5.33 1.75
C VAL A 55 -1.30 5.12 0.76
N GLY A 56 -0.44 4.15 1.03
CA GLY A 56 0.37 3.50 0.02
C GLY A 56 -0.46 2.41 -0.69
N ILE A 57 -0.37 2.34 -2.00
CA ILE A 57 -1.01 1.28 -2.81
C ILE A 57 0.09 0.48 -3.49
N PHE A 58 0.27 -0.75 -3.03
CA PHE A 58 1.34 -1.65 -3.45
C PHE A 58 0.81 -2.71 -4.43
N CYS A 59 1.52 -2.93 -5.54
CA CYS A 59 1.16 -3.91 -6.58
C CYS A 59 -0.21 -3.66 -7.25
N TYR A 60 -0.55 -2.41 -7.53
CA TYR A 60 -1.74 -2.09 -8.33
C TYR A 60 -1.57 -2.50 -9.80
N ARG A 61 -0.33 -2.40 -10.31
CA ARG A 61 0.09 -2.93 -11.61
C ARG A 61 1.37 -3.72 -11.46
N CYS A 62 1.49 -4.78 -12.26
CA CYS A 62 2.68 -5.62 -12.33
C CYS A 62 3.12 -5.77 -13.78
N ASP A 63 4.43 -5.75 -14.03
CA ASP A 63 5.04 -6.08 -15.32
C ASP A 63 5.96 -7.29 -15.11
N LYS A 64 5.49 -8.45 -15.56
CA LYS A 64 6.20 -9.73 -15.40
C LYS A 64 7.50 -9.78 -16.19
N GLU A 65 7.52 -9.18 -17.38
CA GLU A 65 8.71 -9.19 -18.25
C GLU A 65 9.83 -8.35 -17.64
N LYS A 66 9.48 -7.17 -17.15
CA LYS A 66 10.43 -6.26 -16.50
C LYS A 66 10.68 -6.58 -15.03
N ARG A 67 9.90 -7.50 -14.44
CA ARG A 67 9.93 -7.84 -13.02
C ARG A 67 9.78 -6.58 -12.14
N THR A 68 8.81 -5.76 -12.46
CA THR A 68 8.47 -4.54 -11.73
C THR A 68 7.03 -4.55 -11.27
N PHE A 69 6.75 -3.77 -10.26
CA PHE A 69 5.41 -3.52 -9.74
C PHE A 69 5.23 -2.05 -9.39
N SER A 70 4.01 -1.58 -9.39
CA SER A 70 3.72 -0.19 -9.06
C SER A 70 3.59 0.02 -7.56
N TYR A 71 4.03 1.19 -7.11
CA TYR A 71 3.73 1.73 -5.81
C TYR A 71 3.19 3.16 -5.97
N HIS A 72 2.04 3.44 -5.34
CA HIS A 72 1.40 4.75 -5.40
C HIS A 72 1.23 5.31 -3.99
N ILE A 73 1.33 6.63 -3.87
CA ILE A 73 0.81 7.39 -2.75
C ILE A 73 -0.51 7.99 -3.21
N ALA A 74 -1.58 7.72 -2.49
CA ALA A 74 -2.93 8.07 -2.91
C ALA A 74 -3.79 8.52 -1.73
N CYS A 75 -4.83 9.28 -2.02
CA CYS A 75 -5.82 9.71 -1.05
C CYS A 75 -7.22 9.25 -1.48
N GLU A 76 -8.02 8.78 -0.53
CA GLU A 76 -9.40 8.34 -0.80
C GLU A 76 -10.23 9.50 -1.36
N ASN A 77 -10.74 9.33 -2.59
CA ASN A 77 -11.42 10.39 -3.34
C ASN A 77 -12.89 10.52 -2.95
N LYS A 78 -13.18 11.16 -1.83
CA LYS A 78 -14.56 11.34 -1.33
C LYS A 78 -15.37 12.38 -2.10
N LYS A 79 -14.71 13.28 -2.81
CA LYS A 79 -15.38 14.35 -3.60
C LYS A 79 -15.62 13.96 -5.05
N ASN A 80 -15.19 12.77 -5.49
CA ASN A 80 -15.15 12.38 -6.89
C ASN A 80 -14.43 13.44 -7.76
N ALA A 81 -13.37 14.00 -7.21
CA ALA A 81 -12.59 15.03 -7.89
C ALA A 81 -11.88 14.41 -9.10
N LEU A 82 -11.78 15.20 -10.17
CA LEU A 82 -11.00 14.88 -11.36
C LEU A 82 -9.67 15.64 -11.30
N SER A 83 -8.62 15.03 -11.81
CA SER A 83 -7.30 15.63 -11.85
C SER A 83 -6.56 15.25 -13.13
N THR A 84 -5.78 16.17 -13.65
CA THR A 84 -4.82 15.90 -14.73
C THR A 84 -3.41 15.60 -14.19
N GLU A 85 -3.17 15.88 -12.92
CA GLU A 85 -1.89 15.63 -12.25
C GLU A 85 -1.86 14.30 -11.53
N PHE A 86 -3.00 13.85 -11.00
CA PHE A 86 -3.14 12.61 -10.25
C PHE A 86 -3.96 11.59 -11.02
N GLU A 87 -3.59 10.35 -10.88
CA GLU A 87 -4.23 9.20 -11.49
C GLU A 87 -5.44 8.75 -10.66
N ASP A 88 -6.54 8.38 -11.32
CA ASP A 88 -7.67 7.72 -10.70
C ASP A 88 -7.37 6.23 -10.52
N LEU A 89 -7.43 5.77 -9.27
CA LEU A 89 -7.12 4.40 -8.86
C LEU A 89 -8.34 3.78 -8.19
N LYS A 90 -8.75 2.63 -8.70
CA LYS A 90 -9.91 1.91 -8.19
C LYS A 90 -9.50 0.60 -7.57
N ILE A 91 -9.87 0.37 -6.32
CA ILE A 91 -9.73 -0.90 -5.62
C ILE A 91 -11.09 -1.56 -5.51
N ASN A 92 -11.23 -2.75 -6.08
CA ASN A 92 -12.48 -3.49 -6.06
C ASN A 92 -12.86 -3.92 -4.65
N ALA A 93 -14.16 -4.05 -4.42
CA ALA A 93 -14.67 -4.67 -3.21
C ALA A 93 -14.15 -6.11 -3.06
N GLY A 94 -13.83 -6.52 -1.83
CA GLY A 94 -13.30 -7.86 -1.61
C GLY A 94 -12.94 -8.14 -0.16
N THR A 95 -12.33 -9.29 0.04
CA THR A 95 -11.86 -9.75 1.35
C THR A 95 -10.40 -9.35 1.53
N PHE A 96 -10.09 -8.77 2.68
CA PHE A 96 -8.75 -8.33 3.04
C PHE A 96 -8.34 -8.86 4.40
N ALA A 97 -7.10 -9.33 4.51
CA ALA A 97 -6.45 -9.62 5.78
C ALA A 97 -5.67 -8.39 6.26
N ILE A 98 -5.83 -8.02 7.52
CA ILE A 98 -5.17 -6.87 8.14
C ILE A 98 -4.02 -7.35 9.01
N PHE A 99 -2.86 -6.74 8.80
CA PHE A 99 -1.65 -6.94 9.60
C PHE A 99 -1.16 -5.59 10.11
N LYS A 100 -0.65 -5.57 11.36
CA LYS A 100 -0.17 -4.34 12.00
C LYS A 100 1.23 -4.50 12.57
N ASN A 101 1.99 -3.43 12.50
CA ASN A 101 3.26 -3.26 13.19
C ASN A 101 3.45 -1.81 13.62
N VAL A 102 4.35 -1.57 14.57
CA VAL A 102 4.73 -0.23 15.05
C VAL A 102 6.22 -0.04 14.80
N CYS A 103 6.57 1.07 14.19
CA CYS A 103 7.94 1.53 14.05
C CYS A 103 8.18 2.70 15.00
N SER A 104 9.02 2.48 16.00
CA SER A 104 9.29 3.48 17.04
C SER A 104 10.54 4.31 16.78
N ASP A 105 11.46 3.82 15.95
CA ASP A 105 12.70 4.47 15.60
C ASP A 105 12.88 4.51 14.09
N PHE A 106 13.30 5.66 13.58
CA PHE A 106 13.48 5.86 12.14
C PHE A 106 14.57 4.95 11.55
N SER A 107 15.60 4.60 12.31
CA SER A 107 16.64 3.68 11.89
C SER A 107 16.12 2.24 11.68
N ASP A 108 15.03 1.87 12.35
CA ASP A 108 14.43 0.54 12.27
C ASP A 108 13.35 0.40 11.20
N ARG A 109 13.03 1.46 10.44
CA ARG A 109 11.89 1.45 9.50
C ARG A 109 11.93 0.31 8.48
N PHE A 110 13.08 0.01 7.91
CA PHE A 110 13.24 -1.10 6.96
C PHE A 110 13.10 -2.46 7.63
N LYS A 111 13.68 -2.62 8.82
CA LYS A 111 13.58 -3.82 9.62
C LYS A 111 12.12 -4.08 10.01
N SER A 112 11.45 -3.08 10.57
CA SER A 112 10.04 -3.15 10.98
C SER A 112 9.12 -3.53 9.82
N TYR A 113 9.31 -2.93 8.66
CA TYR A 113 8.55 -3.27 7.44
C TYR A 113 8.83 -4.71 6.98
N ASN A 114 10.10 -5.11 6.92
CA ASN A 114 10.48 -6.47 6.51
C ASN A 114 9.96 -7.55 7.46
N GLU A 115 9.94 -7.29 8.76
CA GLU A 115 9.38 -8.19 9.77
C GLU A 115 7.88 -8.40 9.53
N LEU A 116 7.13 -7.32 9.25
CA LEU A 116 5.71 -7.41 8.93
C LEU A 116 5.48 -8.18 7.62
N CYS A 117 6.25 -7.89 6.58
CA CYS A 117 6.19 -8.64 5.33
C CYS A 117 6.53 -10.12 5.51
N ALA A 118 7.53 -10.45 6.33
CA ALA A 118 7.88 -11.84 6.61
C ALA A 118 6.76 -12.58 7.33
N GLU A 119 6.08 -11.94 8.27
CA GLU A 119 4.90 -12.50 8.91
C GLU A 119 3.78 -12.79 7.90
N VAL A 120 3.47 -11.82 7.03
CA VAL A 120 2.44 -11.97 5.99
C VAL A 120 2.77 -13.13 5.04
N TRP A 121 3.93 -13.07 4.41
CA TRP A 121 4.25 -13.92 3.27
C TRP A 121 4.87 -15.27 3.64
N LYS A 122 5.62 -15.34 4.75
CA LYS A 122 6.35 -16.57 5.15
C LYS A 122 5.68 -17.33 6.27
N GLN A 123 4.78 -16.71 7.03
CA GLN A 123 4.15 -17.35 8.19
C GLN A 123 2.65 -17.49 8.00
N TRP A 124 1.92 -16.37 7.90
CA TRP A 124 0.46 -16.39 7.89
C TRP A 124 -0.12 -16.98 6.59
N LEU A 125 0.28 -16.47 5.43
CA LEU A 125 -0.32 -16.88 4.15
C LEU A 125 -0.11 -18.37 3.87
N PRO A 126 1.07 -18.99 4.07
CA PRO A 126 1.26 -20.43 3.88
C PRO A 126 0.41 -21.29 4.82
N SER A 127 0.18 -20.84 6.06
CA SER A 127 -0.59 -21.57 7.08
C SER A 127 -2.11 -21.32 7.02
N SER A 128 -2.55 -20.32 6.25
CA SER A 128 -3.95 -19.94 6.16
C SER A 128 -4.71 -20.74 5.09
N GLU A 129 -6.04 -20.71 5.15
CA GLU A 129 -6.94 -21.24 4.10
C GLU A 129 -7.11 -20.26 2.93
N HIS A 130 -6.29 -19.22 2.83
CA HIS A 130 -6.39 -18.16 1.86
C HIS A 130 -5.17 -18.11 0.95
N ILE A 131 -5.38 -17.50 -0.24
CA ILE A 131 -4.31 -17.09 -1.14
C ILE A 131 -4.40 -15.59 -1.37
N SER A 132 -3.26 -14.97 -1.65
CA SER A 132 -3.19 -13.56 -2.03
C SER A 132 -3.66 -13.35 -3.47
N LEU A 133 -4.28 -12.19 -3.74
CA LEU A 133 -4.60 -11.72 -5.08
C LEU A 133 -3.45 -10.94 -5.72
N ILE A 134 -2.36 -10.74 -4.98
CA ILE A 134 -1.09 -10.24 -5.49
C ILE A 134 0.00 -11.31 -5.26
N GLU A 135 0.82 -11.58 -6.25
CA GLU A 135 1.86 -12.60 -6.21
C GLU A 135 3.23 -11.96 -6.48
N LEU A 136 3.98 -11.74 -5.42
CA LEU A 136 5.25 -11.03 -5.52
C LEU A 136 6.32 -11.81 -6.30
N GLU A 137 6.39 -13.13 -6.11
CA GLU A 137 7.40 -13.98 -6.77
C GLU A 137 7.20 -14.06 -8.28
N THR A 138 5.96 -14.02 -8.73
CA THR A 138 5.61 -14.15 -10.16
C THR A 138 5.31 -12.80 -10.81
N PHE A 139 5.37 -11.70 -10.05
CA PHE A 139 4.94 -10.36 -10.48
C PHE A 139 3.52 -10.38 -11.05
N GLY A 140 2.66 -11.20 -10.43
CA GLY A 140 1.24 -11.32 -10.74
C GLY A 140 0.41 -10.42 -9.86
N CYS A 141 -0.60 -9.77 -10.45
CA CYS A 141 -1.65 -9.11 -9.70
C CYS A 141 -2.99 -9.30 -10.43
N VAL A 142 -4.04 -9.46 -9.65
CA VAL A 142 -5.40 -9.48 -10.19
C VAL A 142 -5.84 -8.05 -10.37
N GLU A 143 -6.31 -7.71 -11.57
CA GLU A 143 -6.74 -6.35 -11.90
C GLU A 143 -7.78 -5.82 -10.91
N GLY A 144 -7.60 -4.58 -10.48
CA GLY A 144 -8.45 -3.93 -9.50
C GLY A 144 -8.20 -4.34 -8.03
N TYR A 145 -7.16 -5.12 -7.77
CA TYR A 145 -6.72 -5.45 -6.41
C TYR A 145 -5.28 -5.03 -6.18
N ALA A 146 -5.02 -4.51 -4.99
CA ALA A 146 -3.69 -4.12 -4.53
C ALA A 146 -3.63 -4.23 -3.01
N SER A 147 -2.44 -4.31 -2.44
CA SER A 147 -2.26 -4.13 -1.01
C SER A 147 -2.34 -2.64 -0.66
N LEU A 148 -3.04 -2.34 0.43
CA LEU A 148 -3.10 -0.99 0.97
C LEU A 148 -2.21 -0.89 2.21
N GLU A 149 -1.41 0.15 2.28
CA GLU A 149 -0.55 0.48 3.40
C GLU A 149 -1.06 1.76 4.06
N ILE A 150 -1.52 1.64 5.29
CA ILE A 150 -2.04 2.77 6.08
C ILE A 150 -1.05 3.09 7.17
N TYR A 151 -0.54 4.30 7.16
CA TYR A 151 0.36 4.82 8.19
C TYR A 151 -0.39 5.73 9.15
N THR A 152 -0.17 5.55 10.45
CA THR A 152 -0.75 6.40 11.48
C THR A 152 0.37 6.95 12.38
N PRO A 153 0.57 8.27 12.43
CA PRO A 153 -0.12 9.32 11.65
C PRO A 153 0.36 9.40 10.20
N ASP A 154 -0.53 9.52 9.27
CA ASP A 154 -0.49 9.89 7.85
C ASP A 154 0.61 9.32 6.94
N ASN A 155 1.86 9.15 7.38
CA ASN A 155 2.99 8.77 6.51
C ASN A 155 4.18 8.21 7.30
N PRO A 156 5.12 7.48 6.65
CA PRO A 156 6.26 6.83 7.32
C PRO A 156 7.48 7.74 7.53
N THR A 157 7.37 9.04 7.31
CA THR A 157 8.53 9.96 7.48
C THR A 157 8.67 10.50 8.90
N VAL A 158 7.67 10.25 9.74
CA VAL A 158 7.65 10.65 11.15
C VAL A 158 7.50 9.40 12.02
N VAL A 159 8.27 9.27 13.07
CA VAL A 159 8.16 8.19 14.05
C VAL A 159 7.73 8.73 15.42
N PRO A 160 7.02 7.96 16.24
CA PRO A 160 6.54 6.61 15.95
C PRO A 160 5.38 6.62 14.94
N TYR A 161 5.31 5.57 14.13
CA TYR A 161 4.12 5.32 13.32
C TYR A 161 3.65 3.86 13.46
N GLN A 162 2.35 3.64 13.29
CA GLN A 162 1.78 2.33 13.06
C GLN A 162 1.60 2.12 11.57
N LEU A 163 2.01 0.96 11.06
CA LEU A 163 1.72 0.49 9.73
C LEU A 163 0.65 -0.60 9.78
N GLU A 164 -0.41 -0.42 9.00
CA GLU A 164 -1.38 -1.48 8.70
C GLU A 164 -1.23 -1.88 7.24
N ILE A 165 -1.05 -3.18 6.97
CA ILE A 165 -1.12 -3.74 5.62
C ILE A 165 -2.46 -4.44 5.47
N LEU A 166 -3.23 -4.03 4.46
CA LEU A 166 -4.46 -4.69 4.03
C LEU A 166 -4.13 -5.51 2.78
N LEU A 167 -4.00 -6.81 2.92
CA LEU A 167 -3.69 -7.74 1.84
C LEU A 167 -4.99 -8.28 1.22
N PRO A 168 -5.23 -8.09 -0.10
CA PRO A 168 -6.37 -8.69 -0.76
C PRO A 168 -6.20 -10.20 -0.86
N ILE A 169 -7.22 -10.95 -0.42
CA ILE A 169 -7.19 -12.41 -0.33
C ILE A 169 -8.47 -13.05 -0.87
N ARG A 170 -8.39 -14.34 -1.20
CA ARG A 170 -9.55 -15.21 -1.41
C ARG A 170 -9.32 -16.58 -0.78
N LYS A 171 -10.37 -17.35 -0.53
CA LYS A 171 -10.25 -18.75 -0.10
C LYS A 171 -9.55 -19.58 -1.18
N LYS A 172 -8.80 -20.60 -0.74
CA LYS A 172 -8.19 -21.64 -1.57
C LYS A 172 -9.24 -22.44 -2.28
#